data_216547cad50e99d9c5f6190b8e5889da
#
_entry.id   216547cad50e99d9c5f6190b8e5889da
#
_cell.length_a   1.000
_cell.length_b   1.000
_cell.length_c   1.000
_cell.angle_alpha   90.00
_cell.angle_beta   90.00
_cell.angle_gamma   90.00
#
_symmetry.space_group_name_H-M   'P 1'
#
loop_
_entity.id
_entity.type
_entity.pdbx_description
1 polymer ?
#
loop_
_entity_poly.entity_id
_entity_poly.type
_entity_poly.pdbx_seq_one_letter_code
_entity_poly.pdbx_strand_id
1 'polypeptide(L)'
;MLAYYVERFTTVEINATFYRMPSEKTVAGWGAAAPAGFTYVLKAPQRITHFARLRGVDEPLRYFCDAARTLGDRLGPLLFQLPPNFKKATDRLGEVLALVPDEFRVAFEFRHESWFDDEVYALLRSRNAALCVADTEEGATPAVATADFGYLRLRAVEYSDEDLRRWIETIDRLGAGWRDAFV
;
A
#
# COMPACT_ATOMS: atom_id res chain seq x y z
N MET A 1 -18.89 3.64 13.18
CA MET A 1 -17.79 2.64 13.04
C MET A 1 -16.41 3.32 13.08
N LEU A 2 -16.11 4.31 12.23
CA LEU A 2 -14.79 4.99 12.23
C LEU A 2 -14.48 5.64 13.60
N ALA A 3 -15.41 6.37 14.21
CA ALA A 3 -15.21 7.02 15.52
C ALA A 3 -14.76 6.05 16.62
N TYR A 4 -15.32 4.83 16.66
CA TYR A 4 -14.90 3.78 17.59
C TYR A 4 -13.50 3.22 17.27
N TYR A 5 -13.15 3.13 15.98
CA TYR A 5 -11.89 2.59 15.52
C TYR A 5 -10.70 3.51 15.88
N VAL A 6 -10.87 4.81 15.70
CA VAL A 6 -9.81 5.81 15.95
C VAL A 6 -9.47 5.99 17.44
N GLU A 7 -10.31 5.48 18.34
CA GLU A 7 -10.02 5.45 19.78
C GLU A 7 -9.06 4.32 20.18
N ARG A 8 -8.83 3.33 19.29
CA ARG A 8 -8.08 2.10 19.60
C ARG A 8 -6.87 1.89 18.70
N PHE A 9 -6.90 2.45 17.52
CA PHE A 9 -5.83 2.31 16.52
C PHE A 9 -5.37 3.68 16.05
N THR A 10 -4.12 3.75 15.61
CA THR A 10 -3.49 4.99 15.09
C THR A 10 -3.52 5.06 13.57
N THR A 11 -3.90 3.97 12.89
CA THR A 11 -3.95 3.88 11.44
C THR A 11 -5.08 2.98 10.96
N VAL A 12 -5.50 3.18 9.72
CA VAL A 12 -6.48 2.31 9.04
C VAL A 12 -6.21 2.24 7.54
N GLU A 13 -6.32 1.05 6.96
CA GLU A 13 -6.39 0.86 5.52
C GLU A 13 -7.85 0.96 5.04
N ILE A 14 -8.15 1.94 4.19
CA ILE A 14 -9.49 2.14 3.62
C ILE A 14 -9.64 1.30 2.35
N ASN A 15 -10.33 0.17 2.46
CA ASN A 15 -10.63 -0.73 1.35
C ASN A 15 -11.83 -0.25 0.49
N ALA A 16 -12.67 0.64 0.98
CA ALA A 16 -13.81 1.17 0.22
C ALA A 16 -13.38 1.89 -1.07
N THR A 17 -12.22 2.52 -1.08
CA THR A 17 -11.65 3.20 -2.24
C THR A 17 -11.29 2.25 -3.38
N PHE A 18 -11.05 0.97 -3.09
CA PHE A 18 -10.82 -0.06 -4.10
C PHE A 18 -12.06 -0.27 -4.98
N TYR A 19 -13.22 -0.33 -4.39
CA TYR A 19 -14.48 -0.61 -5.09
C TYR A 19 -15.07 0.63 -5.77
N ARG A 20 -14.85 1.80 -5.17
CA ARG A 20 -15.39 3.06 -5.67
C ARG A 20 -14.36 4.17 -5.54
N MET A 21 -14.09 4.87 -6.66
CA MET A 21 -13.25 6.06 -6.68
C MET A 21 -13.77 7.07 -5.66
N PRO A 22 -12.97 7.48 -4.66
CA PRO A 22 -13.41 8.42 -3.64
C PRO A 22 -13.46 9.84 -4.20
N SER A 23 -14.43 10.64 -3.75
CA SER A 23 -14.39 12.08 -3.99
C SER A 23 -13.53 12.80 -2.93
N GLU A 24 -12.99 13.97 -3.28
CA GLU A 24 -12.25 14.81 -2.33
C GLU A 24 -13.09 15.10 -1.08
N LYS A 25 -14.39 15.42 -1.24
CA LYS A 25 -15.32 15.65 -0.12
C LYS A 25 -15.40 14.45 0.82
N THR A 26 -15.42 13.23 0.28
CA THR A 26 -15.47 12.00 1.09
C THR A 26 -14.19 11.82 1.88
N VAL A 27 -13.04 11.99 1.23
CA VAL A 27 -11.72 11.81 1.86
C VAL A 27 -11.46 12.91 2.91
N ALA A 28 -11.77 14.16 2.59
CA ALA A 28 -11.69 15.27 3.54
C ALA A 28 -12.57 15.03 4.78
N GLY A 29 -13.76 14.45 4.58
CA GLY A 29 -14.64 14.05 5.68
C GLY A 29 -14.02 13.00 6.63
N TRP A 30 -13.25 12.06 6.11
CA TRP A 30 -12.49 11.12 6.95
C TRP A 30 -11.41 11.84 7.75
N GLY A 31 -10.64 12.72 7.08
CA GLY A 31 -9.62 13.53 7.75
C GLY A 31 -10.17 14.35 8.93
N ALA A 32 -11.35 14.95 8.74
CA ALA A 32 -12.02 15.72 9.79
C ALA A 32 -12.55 14.86 10.96
N ALA A 33 -12.82 13.57 10.72
CA ALA A 33 -13.38 12.67 11.73
C ALA A 33 -12.35 12.01 12.64
N ALA A 34 -11.06 12.09 12.30
CA ALA A 34 -9.99 11.43 13.06
C ALA A 34 -9.20 12.42 13.94
N PRO A 35 -8.68 11.96 15.09
CA PRO A 35 -7.81 12.76 15.96
C PRO A 35 -6.48 13.11 15.26
N ALA A 36 -5.74 14.05 15.84
CA ALA A 36 -4.38 14.34 15.40
C ALA A 36 -3.48 13.10 15.53
N GLY A 37 -2.58 12.89 14.57
CA GLY A 37 -1.68 11.73 14.53
C GLY A 37 -2.30 10.45 13.97
N PHE A 38 -3.58 10.43 13.64
CA PHE A 38 -4.19 9.28 12.96
C PHE A 38 -3.85 9.25 11.47
N THR A 39 -3.44 8.10 10.96
CA THR A 39 -2.99 7.93 9.58
C THR A 39 -3.96 7.07 8.76
N TYR A 40 -4.29 7.53 7.56
CA TYR A 40 -5.10 6.79 6.61
C TYR A 40 -4.25 6.22 5.49
N VAL A 41 -4.34 4.92 5.26
CA VAL A 41 -3.85 4.28 4.05
C VAL A 41 -5.03 4.14 3.09
N LEU A 42 -4.85 4.57 1.84
CA LEU A 42 -5.89 4.42 0.82
C LEU A 42 -5.49 3.34 -0.18
N LYS A 43 -6.36 2.34 -0.35
CA LYS A 43 -6.15 1.31 -1.36
C LYS A 43 -6.55 1.84 -2.73
N ALA A 44 -5.65 1.76 -3.70
CA ALA A 44 -5.88 2.22 -5.06
C ALA A 44 -7.09 1.52 -5.71
N PRO A 45 -7.93 2.26 -6.46
CA PRO A 45 -9.12 1.71 -7.08
C PRO A 45 -8.85 0.54 -8.03
N GLN A 46 -9.73 -0.45 -8.03
CA GLN A 46 -9.65 -1.61 -8.92
C GLN A 46 -9.64 -1.21 -10.41
N ARG A 47 -10.22 -0.05 -10.75
CA ARG A 47 -10.16 0.51 -12.10
C ARG A 47 -8.71 0.68 -12.57
N ILE A 48 -7.80 1.11 -11.67
CA ILE A 48 -6.37 1.31 -11.94
C ILE A 48 -5.63 -0.03 -11.94
N THR A 49 -5.81 -0.81 -10.87
CA THR A 49 -4.96 -1.96 -10.58
C THR A 49 -5.43 -3.25 -11.25
N HIS A 50 -6.75 -3.50 -11.28
CA HIS A 50 -7.34 -4.77 -11.75
C HIS A 50 -7.86 -4.70 -13.18
N PHE A 51 -8.63 -3.65 -13.51
CA PHE A 51 -9.23 -3.56 -14.84
C PHE A 51 -8.24 -3.03 -15.88
N ALA A 52 -7.61 -1.88 -15.62
CA ALA A 52 -6.61 -1.31 -16.51
C ALA A 52 -5.24 -2.00 -16.42
N ARG A 53 -4.96 -2.71 -15.31
CA ARG A 53 -3.66 -3.35 -15.05
C ARG A 53 -2.52 -2.38 -15.30
N LEU A 54 -2.62 -1.21 -14.68
CA LEU A 54 -1.67 -0.10 -14.74
C LEU A 54 -1.49 0.55 -16.13
N ARG A 55 -2.32 0.25 -17.14
CA ARG A 55 -2.19 0.78 -18.49
C ARG A 55 -3.13 1.95 -18.71
N GLY A 56 -2.60 3.12 -19.17
CA GLY A 56 -3.40 4.30 -19.51
C GLY A 56 -4.21 4.81 -18.31
N VAL A 57 -3.57 4.91 -17.15
CA VAL A 57 -4.23 5.24 -15.88
C VAL A 57 -4.00 6.69 -15.44
N ASP A 58 -3.47 7.55 -16.29
CA ASP A 58 -3.09 8.93 -16.00
C ASP A 58 -4.24 9.72 -15.34
N GLU A 59 -5.39 9.76 -15.98
CA GLU A 59 -6.55 10.50 -15.48
C GLU A 59 -7.11 9.90 -14.17
N PRO A 60 -7.43 8.59 -14.08
CA PRO A 60 -7.94 8.02 -12.84
C PRO A 60 -6.92 8.04 -11.69
N LEU A 61 -5.62 7.95 -12.00
CA LEU A 61 -4.56 8.04 -10.99
C LEU A 61 -4.45 9.46 -10.44
N ARG A 62 -4.43 10.47 -11.31
CA ARG A 62 -4.44 11.87 -10.91
C ARG A 62 -5.63 12.18 -10.01
N TYR A 63 -6.84 11.80 -10.43
CA TYR A 63 -8.05 12.02 -9.64
C TYR A 63 -7.96 11.36 -8.24
N PHE A 64 -7.42 10.14 -8.17
CA PHE A 64 -7.21 9.44 -6.90
C PHE A 64 -6.19 10.16 -6.01
N CYS A 65 -5.08 10.61 -6.58
CA CYS A 65 -4.06 11.39 -5.86
C CYS A 65 -4.61 12.73 -5.36
N ASP A 66 -5.40 13.44 -6.17
CA ASP A 66 -6.01 14.71 -5.77
C ASP A 66 -6.98 14.52 -4.60
N ALA A 67 -7.79 13.47 -4.62
CA ALA A 67 -8.64 13.12 -3.49
C ALA A 67 -7.81 12.75 -2.25
N ALA A 68 -6.76 11.93 -2.40
CA ALA A 68 -5.89 11.52 -1.30
C ALA A 68 -5.18 12.71 -0.64
N ARG A 69 -4.74 13.70 -1.43
CA ARG A 69 -4.07 14.92 -0.96
C ARG A 69 -4.88 15.69 0.08
N THR A 70 -6.22 15.57 0.06
CA THR A 70 -7.09 16.24 1.04
C THR A 70 -6.92 15.75 2.48
N LEU A 71 -6.23 14.61 2.71
CA LEU A 71 -5.87 14.13 4.05
C LEU A 71 -4.69 14.89 4.66
N GLY A 72 -3.88 15.58 3.84
CA GLY A 72 -2.69 16.29 4.33
C GLY A 72 -1.76 15.36 5.14
N ASP A 73 -1.34 15.79 6.32
CA ASP A 73 -0.43 15.04 7.20
C ASP A 73 -1.02 13.71 7.73
N ARG A 74 -2.30 13.47 7.51
CA ARG A 74 -2.95 12.21 7.87
C ARG A 74 -2.88 11.15 6.77
N LEU A 75 -2.28 11.48 5.62
CA LEU A 75 -2.11 10.52 4.54
C LEU A 75 -0.90 9.62 4.80
N GLY A 76 -1.14 8.33 4.94
CA GLY A 76 -0.16 7.26 4.85
C GLY A 76 0.11 6.82 3.40
N PRO A 77 0.72 5.66 3.19
CA PRO A 77 0.96 5.15 1.85
C PRO A 77 -0.32 4.91 1.04
N LEU A 78 -0.23 5.05 -0.27
CA LEU A 78 -1.22 4.54 -1.21
C LEU A 78 -0.89 3.09 -1.54
N LEU A 79 -1.81 2.15 -1.30
CA LEU A 79 -1.60 0.73 -1.58
C LEU A 79 -2.11 0.34 -2.96
N PHE A 80 -1.22 -0.11 -3.83
CA PHE A 80 -1.53 -0.67 -5.15
C PHE A 80 -1.46 -2.19 -5.09
N GLN A 81 -2.59 -2.85 -4.86
CA GLN A 81 -2.68 -4.31 -4.93
C GLN A 81 -2.99 -4.75 -6.36
N LEU A 82 -2.15 -5.62 -6.94
CA LEU A 82 -2.35 -6.16 -8.28
C LEU A 82 -3.04 -7.54 -8.22
N PRO A 83 -3.83 -7.90 -9.27
CA PRO A 83 -4.52 -9.19 -9.29
C PRO A 83 -3.56 -10.35 -9.55
N PRO A 84 -3.88 -11.57 -9.06
CA PRO A 84 -3.00 -12.74 -9.15
C PRO A 84 -2.73 -13.20 -10.58
N ASN A 85 -3.59 -12.87 -11.52
CA ASN A 85 -3.43 -13.20 -12.94
C ASN A 85 -2.74 -12.09 -13.76
N PHE A 86 -2.09 -11.11 -13.09
CA PHE A 86 -1.33 -10.06 -13.77
C PHE A 86 0.17 -10.33 -13.61
N LYS A 87 0.78 -10.83 -14.69
CA LYS A 87 2.22 -11.10 -14.78
C LYS A 87 3.05 -9.82 -14.84
N LYS A 88 4.34 -9.94 -14.55
CA LYS A 88 5.31 -8.85 -14.56
C LYS A 88 5.19 -8.01 -15.85
N ALA A 89 5.13 -6.69 -15.66
CA ALA A 89 5.09 -5.66 -16.70
C ALA A 89 5.81 -4.41 -16.14
N THR A 90 7.14 -4.43 -16.19
CA THR A 90 8.01 -3.40 -15.59
C THR A 90 7.84 -2.04 -16.25
N ASP A 91 7.54 -2.00 -17.56
CA ASP A 91 7.16 -0.81 -18.30
C ASP A 91 5.97 -0.08 -17.66
N ARG A 92 4.88 -0.80 -17.40
CA ARG A 92 3.67 -0.25 -16.78
C ARG A 92 3.88 0.16 -15.32
N LEU A 93 4.66 -0.62 -14.58
CA LEU A 93 5.03 -0.28 -13.21
C LEU A 93 5.82 1.03 -13.20
N GLY A 94 6.81 1.16 -14.09
CA GLY A 94 7.60 2.37 -14.24
C GLY A 94 6.77 3.59 -14.62
N GLU A 95 5.83 3.44 -15.56
CA GLU A 95 4.90 4.51 -15.94
C GLU A 95 4.06 4.98 -14.74
N VAL A 96 3.47 4.06 -13.97
CA VAL A 96 2.68 4.43 -12.78
C VAL A 96 3.55 5.08 -11.71
N LEU A 97 4.73 4.54 -11.45
CA LEU A 97 5.66 5.14 -10.50
C LEU A 97 6.08 6.57 -10.91
N ALA A 98 6.22 6.84 -12.20
CA ALA A 98 6.52 8.18 -12.73
C ALA A 98 5.32 9.13 -12.67
N LEU A 99 4.09 8.61 -12.75
CA LEU A 99 2.86 9.40 -12.68
C LEU A 99 2.44 9.77 -11.25
N VAL A 100 2.82 8.95 -10.25
CA VAL A 100 2.54 9.27 -8.84
C VAL A 100 3.43 10.45 -8.42
N PRO A 101 2.85 11.56 -7.90
CA PRO A 101 3.62 12.68 -7.38
C PRO A 101 4.57 12.26 -6.24
N ASP A 102 5.75 12.91 -6.17
CA ASP A 102 6.83 12.54 -5.24
C ASP A 102 6.47 12.68 -3.76
N GLU A 103 5.48 13.51 -3.43
CA GLU A 103 4.99 13.66 -2.06
C GLU A 103 4.25 12.44 -1.52
N PHE A 104 3.82 11.51 -2.39
CA PHE A 104 3.09 10.32 -1.96
C PHE A 104 4.01 9.13 -1.72
N ARG A 105 3.88 8.52 -0.55
CA ARG A 105 4.42 7.19 -0.30
C ARG A 105 3.52 6.16 -0.96
N VAL A 106 4.10 5.16 -1.61
CA VAL A 106 3.34 4.10 -2.28
C VAL A 106 3.84 2.72 -1.89
N ALA A 107 2.92 1.77 -1.76
CA ALA A 107 3.23 0.37 -1.54
C ALA A 107 2.58 -0.49 -2.64
N PHE A 108 3.30 -1.48 -3.13
CA PHE A 108 2.81 -2.42 -4.14
C PHE A 108 2.69 -3.82 -3.56
N GLU A 109 1.48 -4.39 -3.60
CA GLU A 109 1.22 -5.79 -3.29
C GLU A 109 1.10 -6.58 -4.60
N PHE A 110 2.09 -7.40 -4.88
CA PHE A 110 2.08 -8.33 -6.00
C PHE A 110 1.55 -9.69 -5.56
N ARG A 111 0.76 -10.34 -6.43
CA ARG A 111 0.18 -11.66 -6.18
C ARG A 111 0.59 -12.72 -7.19
N HIS A 112 1.30 -12.34 -8.25
CA HIS A 112 1.86 -13.27 -9.22
C HIS A 112 3.37 -13.36 -9.01
N GLU A 113 3.91 -14.58 -8.97
CA GLU A 113 5.32 -14.87 -8.67
C GLU A 113 6.32 -14.12 -9.57
N SER A 114 5.95 -13.88 -10.84
CA SER A 114 6.83 -13.19 -11.80
C SER A 114 7.20 -11.76 -11.42
N TRP A 115 6.55 -11.16 -10.43
CA TRP A 115 6.88 -9.84 -9.93
C TRP A 115 8.00 -9.84 -8.89
N PHE A 116 8.35 -11.01 -8.33
CA PHE A 116 9.40 -11.13 -7.31
C PHE A 116 10.76 -11.34 -7.96
N ASP A 117 11.34 -10.23 -8.41
CA ASP A 117 12.48 -10.19 -9.30
C ASP A 117 13.32 -8.92 -9.03
N ASP A 118 14.64 -9.01 -9.18
CA ASP A 118 15.56 -7.91 -8.84
C ASP A 118 15.31 -6.64 -9.67
N GLU A 119 14.86 -6.76 -10.92
CA GLU A 119 14.50 -5.62 -11.77
C GLU A 119 13.31 -4.86 -11.16
N VAL A 120 12.28 -5.58 -10.68
CA VAL A 120 11.13 -4.97 -10.01
C VAL A 120 11.55 -4.30 -8.70
N TYR A 121 12.40 -4.97 -7.90
CA TYR A 121 12.89 -4.39 -6.65
C TYR A 121 13.75 -3.14 -6.89
N ALA A 122 14.59 -3.14 -7.92
CA ALA A 122 15.36 -1.97 -8.30
C ALA A 122 14.46 -0.79 -8.71
N LEU A 123 13.40 -1.09 -9.48
CA LEU A 123 12.43 -0.08 -9.91
C LEU A 123 11.66 0.51 -8.72
N LEU A 124 11.21 -0.31 -7.76
CA LEU A 124 10.58 0.17 -6.53
C LEU A 124 11.55 1.06 -5.71
N ARG A 125 12.81 0.63 -5.55
CA ARG A 125 13.83 1.40 -4.81
C ARG A 125 14.09 2.76 -5.45
N SER A 126 14.09 2.85 -6.77
CA SER A 126 14.35 4.10 -7.49
C SER A 126 13.32 5.20 -7.18
N ARG A 127 12.14 4.82 -6.69
CA ARG A 127 11.02 5.72 -6.32
C ARG A 127 10.64 5.64 -4.86
N ASN A 128 11.48 5.04 -4.00
CA ASN A 128 11.19 4.85 -2.59
C ASN A 128 9.80 4.22 -2.36
N ALA A 129 9.42 3.28 -3.24
CA ALA A 129 8.15 2.56 -3.17
C ALA A 129 8.32 1.25 -2.39
N ALA A 130 7.43 0.97 -1.44
CA ALA A 130 7.51 -0.24 -0.63
C ALA A 130 6.97 -1.46 -1.38
N LEU A 131 7.71 -2.57 -1.33
CA LEU A 131 7.12 -3.88 -1.57
C LEU A 131 6.24 -4.21 -0.36
N CYS A 132 4.96 -4.44 -0.59
CA CYS A 132 4.07 -4.96 0.45
C CYS A 132 4.39 -6.43 0.69
N VAL A 133 4.86 -6.75 1.89
CA VAL A 133 5.05 -8.13 2.32
C VAL A 133 3.70 -8.65 2.79
N ALA A 134 3.09 -9.51 1.98
CA ALA A 134 1.80 -10.12 2.29
C ALA A 134 1.97 -11.56 2.74
N ASP A 135 1.24 -11.93 3.78
CA ASP A 135 1.10 -13.29 4.26
C ASP A 135 -0.35 -13.73 4.12
N THR A 136 -0.55 -14.84 3.46
CA THR A 136 -1.88 -15.44 3.19
C THR A 136 -1.80 -16.95 3.36
N GLU A 137 -2.93 -17.64 3.36
CA GLU A 137 -2.97 -19.11 3.37
C GLU A 137 -2.21 -19.75 2.17
N GLU A 138 -2.05 -19.00 1.07
CA GLU A 138 -1.33 -19.45 -0.13
C GLU A 138 0.20 -19.30 0.01
N GLY A 139 0.67 -18.66 1.08
CA GLY A 139 2.07 -18.39 1.39
C GLY A 139 2.41 -16.91 1.54
N ALA A 140 3.63 -16.65 1.96
CA ALA A 140 4.15 -15.29 2.14
C ALA A 140 4.93 -14.83 0.91
N THR A 141 4.81 -13.54 0.58
CA THR A 141 5.65 -12.92 -0.43
C THR A 141 7.09 -12.74 0.09
N PRO A 142 8.10 -12.62 -0.79
CA PRO A 142 9.47 -12.37 -0.36
C PRO A 142 9.58 -11.13 0.53
N ALA A 143 10.28 -11.26 1.65
CA ALA A 143 10.51 -10.18 2.61
C ALA A 143 11.72 -9.33 2.19
N VAL A 144 11.48 -8.34 1.31
CA VAL A 144 12.50 -7.45 0.72
C VAL A 144 12.16 -6.00 1.00
N ALA A 145 13.09 -5.26 1.62
CA ALA A 145 12.95 -3.82 1.80
C ALA A 145 13.30 -3.07 0.49
N THR A 146 12.37 -2.23 0.04
CA THR A 146 12.54 -1.42 -1.18
C THR A 146 12.30 0.07 -0.95
N ALA A 147 11.91 0.48 0.27
CA ALA A 147 11.66 1.85 0.66
C ALA A 147 12.20 2.13 2.07
N ASP A 148 12.17 3.39 2.49
CA ASP A 148 12.49 3.83 3.84
C ASP A 148 11.33 3.68 4.83
N PHE A 149 10.33 2.90 4.46
CA PHE A 149 9.21 2.48 5.31
C PHE A 149 8.77 1.06 4.94
N GLY A 150 8.19 0.36 5.92
CA GLY A 150 7.64 -0.98 5.74
C GLY A 150 6.13 -0.98 5.46
N TYR A 151 5.67 -1.94 4.65
CA TYR A 151 4.25 -2.22 4.49
C TYR A 151 4.01 -3.73 4.52
N LEU A 152 3.26 -4.19 5.52
CA LEU A 152 2.97 -5.60 5.71
C LEU A 152 1.45 -5.83 5.76
N ARG A 153 1.00 -6.96 5.26
CA ARG A 153 -0.39 -7.40 5.36
C ARG A 153 -0.44 -8.84 5.83
N LEU A 154 -0.48 -9.01 7.13
CA LEU A 154 -0.58 -10.31 7.80
C LEU A 154 -2.05 -10.76 7.77
N ARG A 155 -2.36 -11.76 6.95
CA ARG A 155 -3.74 -12.14 6.61
C ARG A 155 -3.98 -13.66 6.67
N ALA A 156 -3.11 -14.41 7.32
CA ALA A 156 -3.41 -15.78 7.65
C ALA A 156 -4.60 -15.83 8.65
N VAL A 157 -5.35 -16.92 8.63
CA VAL A 157 -6.55 -17.06 9.49
C VAL A 157 -6.17 -17.08 10.95
N GLU A 158 -5.06 -17.71 11.28
CA GLU A 158 -4.53 -17.82 12.65
C GLU A 158 -3.02 -17.64 12.63
N TYR A 159 -2.48 -17.11 13.73
CA TYR A 159 -1.05 -16.99 14.00
C TYR A 159 -0.75 -17.59 15.36
N SER A 160 0.18 -18.54 15.40
CA SER A 160 0.77 -18.98 16.66
C SER A 160 1.73 -17.94 17.23
N ASP A 161 2.07 -18.06 18.50
CA ASP A 161 3.11 -17.22 19.13
C ASP A 161 4.46 -17.31 18.40
N GLU A 162 4.76 -18.47 17.81
CA GLU A 162 5.98 -18.68 17.03
C GLU A 162 5.92 -17.95 15.70
N ASP A 163 4.75 -17.94 15.02
CA ASP A 163 4.55 -17.16 13.80
C ASP A 163 4.70 -15.67 14.06
N LEU A 164 4.11 -15.18 15.15
CA LEU A 164 4.25 -13.77 15.54
C LEU A 164 5.70 -13.39 15.86
N ARG A 165 6.46 -14.25 16.55
CA ARG A 165 7.89 -14.02 16.78
C ARG A 165 8.68 -13.95 15.49
N ARG A 166 8.45 -14.86 14.54
CA ARG A 166 9.09 -14.83 13.22
C ARG A 166 8.77 -13.56 12.45
N TRP A 167 7.55 -13.06 12.55
CA TRP A 167 7.19 -11.79 11.95
C TRP A 167 7.88 -10.60 12.61
N ILE A 168 7.97 -10.58 13.94
CA ILE A 168 8.72 -9.55 14.68
C ILE A 168 10.18 -9.54 14.22
N GLU A 169 10.86 -10.70 14.21
CA GLU A 169 12.24 -10.82 13.73
C GLU A 169 12.40 -10.37 12.26
N THR A 170 11.42 -10.67 11.43
CA THR A 170 11.41 -10.24 10.02
C THR A 170 11.28 -8.73 9.92
N ILE A 171 10.38 -8.11 10.69
CA ILE A 171 10.17 -6.66 10.75
C ILE A 171 11.44 -5.98 11.28
N ASP A 172 12.04 -6.48 12.35
CA ASP A 172 13.28 -5.92 12.93
C ASP A 172 14.43 -5.96 11.93
N ARG A 173 14.59 -7.09 11.22
CA ARG A 173 15.64 -7.26 10.21
C ARG A 173 15.45 -6.33 9.02
N LEU A 174 14.23 -6.19 8.49
CA LEU A 174 13.93 -5.32 7.36
C LEU A 174 13.90 -3.84 7.78
N GLY A 175 13.48 -3.58 9.01
CA GLY A 175 13.20 -2.26 9.55
C GLY A 175 14.44 -1.46 9.94
N ALA A 176 15.65 -2.02 9.85
CA ALA A 176 16.89 -1.31 10.19
C ALA A 176 17.09 0.03 9.45
N GLY A 177 16.45 0.18 8.27
CA GLY A 177 16.46 1.41 7.47
C GLY A 177 15.10 2.11 7.37
N TRP A 178 14.08 1.65 8.09
CA TRP A 178 12.75 2.23 8.03
C TRP A 178 12.56 3.36 9.03
N ARG A 179 11.79 4.36 8.64
CA ARG A 179 11.31 5.43 9.53
C ARG A 179 10.06 5.02 10.27
N ASP A 180 9.20 4.24 9.61
CA ASP A 180 7.96 3.66 10.15
C ASP A 180 7.58 2.37 9.40
N ALA A 181 6.63 1.63 9.95
CA ALA A 181 6.05 0.45 9.32
C ALA A 181 4.52 0.43 9.50
N PHE A 182 3.83 0.06 8.43
CA PHE A 182 2.39 -0.21 8.40
C PHE A 182 2.18 -1.73 8.42
N VAL A 183 1.52 -2.23 9.47
CA VAL A 183 1.27 -3.66 9.64
C VAL A 183 -0.21 -3.93 9.83
#